data_5f2d3799ed904000d56b03219c556b2b
#
_entry.id   5f2d3799ed904000d56b03219c556b2b
#
_cell.length_a   1.000
_cell.length_b   1.000
_cell.length_c   1.000
_cell.angle_alpha   90.00
_cell.angle_beta   90.00
_cell.angle_gamma   90.00
#
_symmetry.space_group_name_H-M   'P 1'
#
loop_
_entity.id
_entity.type
_entity.pdbx_description
1 polymer ?
#
loop_
_entity_poly.entity_id
_entity_poly.type
_entity_poly.pdbx_seq_one_letter_code
_entity_poly.pdbx_strand_id
1 'polypeptide(L)'
;EDMTKATKKGDVRAMIVSGPPGVGKSFGVEKVLGKHDIIATLSEKAPRYEVVKGAMSAIGLYCKLYKFADKDNVIVFDDCDSVFADELCLNILKAALDSKKTRRIHWNTDSFKLRNEGVPDSFEFKGSAIFITNIKFDNVKSKKMRDHLEALESRCHYIDLTIDTEREKMLRIKQITKDGMLHEYQLGDQVEEDIVDYVDINKKKLRELSLRTVLKIADLAKAFPDRWEAMAENTVMRRA
;
A
#
# COMPACT_ATOMS: atom_id res chain seq x y z
N GLU A 1 -4.98 10.41 1.25
CA GLU A 1 -6.36 10.06 0.90
C GLU A 1 -6.85 10.79 -0.36
N ASP A 2 -6.66 12.12 -0.49
CA ASP A 2 -7.18 12.88 -1.66
C ASP A 2 -6.54 12.44 -2.96
N MET A 3 -5.24 12.16 -2.98
CA MET A 3 -4.56 11.57 -4.13
C MET A 3 -5.12 10.19 -4.48
N THR A 4 -5.48 9.37 -3.49
CA THR A 4 -6.15 8.07 -3.74
C THR A 4 -7.52 8.26 -4.38
N LYS A 5 -8.29 9.26 -3.93
CA LYS A 5 -9.57 9.63 -4.55
C LYS A 5 -9.40 10.07 -6.00
N ALA A 6 -8.37 10.90 -6.28
CA ALA A 6 -8.06 11.35 -7.64
C ALA A 6 -7.60 10.19 -8.54
N THR A 7 -6.76 9.26 -8.01
CA THR A 7 -6.33 8.06 -8.74
C THR A 7 -7.52 7.17 -9.08
N LYS A 8 -8.45 6.98 -8.16
CA LYS A 8 -9.66 6.20 -8.35
C LYS A 8 -10.60 6.78 -9.41
N LYS A 9 -10.66 8.11 -9.53
CA LYS A 9 -11.45 8.79 -10.58
C LYS A 9 -10.77 8.78 -11.94
N GLY A 10 -9.53 8.31 -12.02
CA GLY A 10 -8.72 8.34 -13.24
C GLY A 10 -8.11 9.71 -13.55
N ASP A 11 -8.27 10.70 -12.67
CA ASP A 11 -7.64 12.04 -12.82
C ASP A 11 -6.12 11.94 -12.64
N VAL A 12 -5.66 10.99 -11.82
CA VAL A 12 -4.27 10.65 -11.58
C VAL A 12 -4.01 9.22 -12.07
N ARG A 13 -3.06 9.06 -12.99
CA ARG A 13 -2.73 7.75 -13.60
C ARG A 13 -2.02 6.83 -12.65
N ALA A 14 -1.08 7.37 -11.87
CA ALA A 14 -0.35 6.60 -10.89
C ALA A 14 0.20 7.47 -9.76
N MET A 15 0.35 6.85 -8.59
CA MET A 15 1.06 7.43 -7.46
C MET A 15 1.94 6.39 -6.77
N ILE A 16 3.04 6.87 -6.21
CA ILE A 16 3.93 6.12 -5.33
C ILE A 16 3.78 6.70 -3.93
N VAL A 17 3.48 5.84 -2.96
CA VAL A 17 3.43 6.19 -1.53
C VAL A 17 4.60 5.53 -0.84
N SER A 18 5.65 6.28 -0.59
CA SER A 18 6.86 5.82 0.11
C SER A 18 6.87 6.28 1.57
N GLY A 19 7.59 5.55 2.39
CA GLY A 19 7.82 5.90 3.79
C GLY A 19 8.12 4.68 4.66
N PRO A 20 8.49 4.88 5.92
CA PRO A 20 8.84 3.79 6.81
C PRO A 20 7.65 2.85 7.06
N PRO A 21 7.91 1.60 7.49
CA PRO A 21 6.84 0.68 7.86
C PRO A 21 6.03 1.22 9.04
N GLY A 22 4.75 0.84 9.12
CA GLY A 22 3.89 1.16 10.26
C GLY A 22 3.42 2.61 10.37
N VAL A 23 3.50 3.42 9.29
CA VAL A 23 2.97 4.81 9.24
C VAL A 23 1.55 4.91 8.66
N GLY A 24 0.93 3.78 8.31
CA GLY A 24 -0.46 3.74 7.82
C GLY A 24 -0.61 4.00 6.32
N LYS A 25 0.40 3.70 5.50
CA LYS A 25 0.32 3.82 4.04
C LYS A 25 -0.84 3.01 3.47
N SER A 26 -0.82 1.70 3.69
CA SER A 26 -1.84 0.76 3.20
C SER A 26 -3.22 1.09 3.75
N PHE A 27 -3.32 1.36 5.06
CA PHE A 27 -4.58 1.74 5.69
C PHE A 27 -5.23 2.96 5.02
N GLY A 28 -4.46 4.04 4.78
CA GLY A 28 -4.98 5.25 4.15
C GLY A 28 -5.46 5.04 2.72
N VAL A 29 -4.83 4.14 1.96
CA VAL A 29 -5.23 3.78 0.59
C VAL A 29 -6.47 2.88 0.62
N GLU A 30 -6.43 1.79 1.38
CA GLU A 30 -7.52 0.81 1.45
C GLU A 30 -8.81 1.42 2.03
N LYS A 31 -8.72 2.32 3.02
CA LYS A 31 -9.86 3.07 3.56
C LYS A 31 -10.63 3.86 2.49
N VAL A 32 -9.91 4.45 1.52
CA VAL A 32 -10.54 5.20 0.42
C VAL A 32 -11.10 4.28 -0.64
N LEU A 33 -10.40 3.19 -0.97
CA LEU A 33 -10.82 2.24 -2.00
C LEU A 33 -11.97 1.34 -1.51
N GLY A 34 -11.92 0.87 -0.26
CA GLY A 34 -12.92 -0.04 0.32
C GLY A 34 -14.33 0.55 0.37
N LYS A 35 -14.47 1.86 0.62
CA LYS A 35 -15.78 2.53 0.56
C LYS A 35 -16.47 2.44 -0.82
N HIS A 36 -15.74 2.05 -1.86
CA HIS A 36 -16.25 1.88 -3.22
C HIS A 36 -16.75 0.47 -3.50
N ASP A 37 -16.15 -0.51 -2.85
CA ASP A 37 -16.43 -1.92 -3.13
C ASP A 37 -17.77 -2.37 -2.55
N ILE A 38 -18.25 -1.69 -1.50
CA ILE A 38 -19.58 -1.97 -0.93
C ILE A 38 -20.67 -1.78 -2.00
N ILE A 39 -20.58 -0.73 -2.82
CA ILE A 39 -21.55 -0.48 -3.90
C ILE A 39 -21.37 -1.48 -5.05
N ALA A 40 -20.13 -1.85 -5.39
CA ALA A 40 -19.83 -2.84 -6.42
C ALA A 40 -20.29 -4.25 -5.99
N THR A 41 -20.03 -4.63 -4.75
CA THR A 41 -20.45 -5.91 -4.16
C THR A 41 -21.97 -6.03 -4.12
N LEU A 42 -22.68 -4.96 -3.71
CA LEU A 42 -24.15 -4.93 -3.73
C LEU A 42 -24.75 -4.96 -5.14
N SER A 43 -23.97 -4.62 -6.15
CA SER A 43 -24.42 -4.57 -7.56
C SER A 43 -23.96 -5.80 -8.36
N GLU A 44 -23.37 -6.83 -7.74
CA GLU A 44 -22.79 -8.02 -8.38
C GLU A 44 -21.79 -7.70 -9.51
N LYS A 45 -21.15 -6.53 -9.45
CA LYS A 45 -20.13 -6.11 -10.41
C LYS A 45 -18.76 -6.57 -9.99
N ALA A 46 -17.90 -6.85 -10.97
CA ALA A 46 -16.49 -7.16 -10.71
C ALA A 46 -15.82 -6.03 -9.89
N PRO A 47 -14.93 -6.39 -8.94
CA PRO A 47 -14.24 -5.38 -8.13
C PRO A 47 -13.43 -4.45 -9.05
N ARG A 48 -13.52 -3.14 -8.79
CA ARG A 48 -12.79 -2.12 -9.55
C ARG A 48 -11.38 -1.87 -9.05
N TYR A 49 -11.00 -2.48 -7.94
CA TYR A 49 -9.64 -2.44 -7.45
C TYR A 49 -9.20 -3.79 -6.87
N GLU A 50 -7.91 -4.01 -6.86
CA GLU A 50 -7.28 -5.14 -6.18
C GLU A 50 -6.00 -4.67 -5.51
N VAL A 51 -5.78 -5.13 -4.27
CA VAL A 51 -4.51 -4.93 -3.56
C VAL A 51 -3.68 -6.19 -3.70
N VAL A 52 -2.54 -6.07 -4.36
CA VAL A 52 -1.59 -7.17 -4.57
C VAL A 52 -0.44 -6.97 -3.59
N LYS A 53 -0.12 -8.02 -2.82
CA LYS A 53 0.97 -8.05 -1.84
C LYS A 53 1.96 -9.17 -2.18
N GLY A 54 3.24 -8.95 -1.88
CA GLY A 54 4.29 -9.96 -2.03
C GLY A 54 5.02 -9.93 -3.37
N ALA A 55 5.57 -11.07 -3.80
CA ALA A 55 6.41 -11.15 -4.99
C ALA A 55 5.58 -11.34 -6.26
N MET A 56 6.04 -10.72 -7.36
CA MET A 56 5.40 -10.82 -8.67
C MET A 56 6.45 -10.92 -9.76
N SER A 57 6.21 -11.82 -10.72
CA SER A 57 6.99 -11.89 -11.95
C SER A 57 6.45 -10.92 -13.01
N ALA A 58 7.26 -10.61 -14.03
CA ALA A 58 6.85 -9.72 -15.12
C ALA A 58 5.58 -10.19 -15.84
N ILE A 59 5.44 -11.50 -16.07
CA ILE A 59 4.23 -12.06 -16.67
C ILE A 59 3.02 -11.94 -15.75
N GLY A 60 3.22 -12.10 -14.44
CA GLY A 60 2.17 -11.87 -13.45
C GLY A 60 1.72 -10.41 -13.42
N LEU A 61 2.66 -9.48 -13.50
CA LEU A 61 2.40 -8.05 -13.61
C LEU A 61 1.59 -7.73 -14.88
N TYR A 62 1.99 -8.29 -16.02
CA TYR A 62 1.30 -8.09 -17.30
C TYR A 62 -0.17 -8.56 -17.22
N CYS A 63 -0.42 -9.77 -16.68
CA CYS A 63 -1.78 -10.29 -16.47
C CYS A 63 -2.61 -9.42 -15.52
N LYS A 64 -2.01 -8.94 -14.43
CA LYS A 64 -2.70 -8.06 -13.48
C LYS A 64 -3.06 -6.71 -14.10
N LEU A 65 -2.14 -6.11 -14.85
CA LEU A 65 -2.43 -4.87 -15.59
C LEU A 65 -3.55 -5.07 -16.63
N TYR A 66 -3.59 -6.21 -17.32
CA TYR A 66 -4.68 -6.54 -18.24
C TYR A 66 -6.03 -6.62 -17.53
N LYS A 67 -6.09 -7.35 -16.40
CA LYS A 67 -7.31 -7.50 -15.60
C LYS A 67 -7.90 -6.15 -15.15
N PHE A 68 -7.03 -5.18 -14.88
CA PHE A 68 -7.42 -3.83 -14.43
C PHE A 68 -7.18 -2.76 -15.51
N ALA A 69 -7.21 -3.14 -16.79
CA ALA A 69 -6.90 -2.24 -17.89
C ALA A 69 -8.00 -1.20 -18.16
N ASP A 70 -9.23 -1.46 -17.75
CA ASP A 70 -10.35 -0.56 -18.02
C ASP A 70 -10.28 0.73 -17.21
N LYS A 71 -10.93 1.77 -17.75
CA LYS A 71 -11.05 3.06 -17.08
C LYS A 71 -11.73 2.87 -15.70
N ASP A 72 -11.30 3.68 -14.73
CA ASP A 72 -11.77 3.69 -13.35
C ASP A 72 -11.42 2.43 -12.52
N ASN A 73 -10.62 1.52 -13.09
CA ASN A 73 -10.02 0.43 -12.35
C ASN A 73 -8.69 0.87 -11.72
N VAL A 74 -8.39 0.34 -10.54
CA VAL A 74 -7.17 0.65 -9.81
C VAL A 74 -6.47 -0.64 -9.39
N ILE A 75 -5.20 -0.79 -9.74
CA ILE A 75 -4.34 -1.83 -9.20
C ILE A 75 -3.41 -1.23 -8.13
N VAL A 76 -3.40 -1.85 -6.95
CA VAL A 76 -2.53 -1.43 -5.84
C VAL A 76 -1.44 -2.49 -5.65
N PHE A 77 -0.19 -2.08 -5.72
CA PHE A 77 0.98 -2.90 -5.41
C PHE A 77 1.48 -2.50 -4.02
N ASP A 78 1.18 -3.32 -3.00
CA ASP A 78 1.52 -3.06 -1.61
C ASP A 78 2.66 -3.99 -1.18
N ASP A 79 3.83 -3.41 -0.88
CA ASP A 79 5.08 -4.12 -0.59
C ASP A 79 5.44 -5.16 -1.69
N CYS A 80 5.09 -4.87 -2.95
CA CYS A 80 5.46 -5.65 -4.13
C CYS A 80 6.80 -5.19 -4.71
N ASP A 81 7.80 -5.01 -3.88
CA ASP A 81 9.09 -4.41 -4.24
C ASP A 81 9.86 -5.18 -5.33
N SER A 82 9.52 -6.46 -5.57
CA SER A 82 10.05 -7.25 -6.68
C SER A 82 9.80 -6.62 -8.05
N VAL A 83 8.71 -5.87 -8.24
CA VAL A 83 8.43 -5.18 -9.51
C VAL A 83 9.40 -4.02 -9.78
N PHE A 84 10.01 -3.48 -8.73
CA PHE A 84 11.02 -2.43 -8.84
C PHE A 84 12.45 -2.98 -8.99
N ALA A 85 12.65 -4.26 -8.67
CA ALA A 85 13.93 -4.94 -8.78
C ALA A 85 14.12 -5.66 -10.13
N ASP A 86 13.08 -5.80 -10.94
CA ASP A 86 13.08 -6.50 -12.22
C ASP A 86 12.96 -5.51 -13.38
N GLU A 87 13.95 -5.51 -14.29
CA GLU A 87 14.02 -4.59 -15.43
C GLU A 87 12.83 -4.77 -16.38
N LEU A 88 12.36 -6.01 -16.58
CA LEU A 88 11.23 -6.30 -17.45
C LEU A 88 9.93 -5.75 -16.85
N CYS A 89 9.74 -5.90 -15.55
CA CYS A 89 8.64 -5.27 -14.82
C CYS A 89 8.65 -3.75 -14.98
N LEU A 90 9.81 -3.12 -14.79
CA LEU A 90 9.96 -1.67 -14.93
C LEU A 90 9.66 -1.19 -16.35
N ASN A 91 10.05 -1.95 -17.40
CA ASN A 91 9.72 -1.61 -18.78
C ASN A 91 8.21 -1.71 -19.06
N ILE A 92 7.54 -2.73 -18.53
CA ILE A 92 6.07 -2.88 -18.59
C ILE A 92 5.39 -1.70 -17.88
N LEU A 93 5.83 -1.35 -16.67
CA LEU A 93 5.28 -0.22 -15.91
C LEU A 93 5.48 1.11 -16.61
N LYS A 94 6.65 1.36 -17.21
CA LYS A 94 6.90 2.58 -18.01
C LYS A 94 5.94 2.69 -19.19
N ALA A 95 5.60 1.58 -19.86
CA ALA A 95 4.62 1.57 -20.95
C ALA A 95 3.17 1.79 -20.40
N ALA A 96 2.82 1.14 -19.28
CA ALA A 96 1.50 1.29 -18.63
C ALA A 96 1.23 2.72 -18.15
N LEU A 97 2.27 3.42 -17.72
CA LEU A 97 2.18 4.73 -17.08
C LEU A 97 2.68 5.89 -17.95
N ASP A 98 2.87 5.63 -19.25
CA ASP A 98 3.31 6.65 -20.20
C ASP A 98 2.40 7.89 -20.13
N SER A 99 2.99 9.07 -20.32
CA SER A 99 2.27 10.36 -20.36
C SER A 99 1.39 10.53 -21.60
N LYS A 100 1.57 9.70 -22.64
CA LYS A 100 0.76 9.72 -23.85
C LYS A 100 -0.72 9.44 -23.58
N LYS A 101 -1.57 9.89 -24.50
CA LYS A 101 -3.02 9.67 -24.41
C LYS A 101 -3.38 8.18 -24.49
N THR A 102 -2.71 7.43 -25.35
CA THR A 102 -2.89 5.98 -25.51
C THR A 102 -1.70 5.25 -24.92
N ARG A 103 -1.96 4.44 -23.91
CA ARG A 103 -0.96 3.66 -23.17
C ARG A 103 -1.11 2.19 -23.55
N ARG A 104 -0.34 1.74 -24.58
CA ARG A 104 -0.38 0.36 -25.06
C ARG A 104 0.81 -0.41 -24.53
N ILE A 105 0.55 -1.55 -23.94
CA ILE A 105 1.54 -2.48 -23.43
C ILE A 105 1.60 -3.66 -24.40
N HIS A 106 2.82 -4.15 -24.68
CA HIS A 106 3.06 -5.29 -25.55
C HIS A 106 3.86 -6.35 -24.81
N TRP A 107 3.51 -7.62 -25.06
CA TRP A 107 4.29 -8.79 -24.70
C TRP A 107 4.74 -9.50 -25.98
N ASN A 108 5.97 -9.24 -26.41
CA ASN A 108 6.45 -9.63 -27.75
C ASN A 108 7.12 -11.02 -27.78
N THR A 109 6.83 -11.87 -26.80
CA THR A 109 7.36 -13.25 -26.76
C THR A 109 6.22 -14.23 -26.57
N ASP A 110 6.37 -15.43 -27.16
CA ASP A 110 5.36 -16.48 -26.96
C ASP A 110 5.24 -16.86 -25.47
N SER A 111 4.00 -16.99 -25.00
CA SER A 111 3.73 -17.33 -23.61
C SER A 111 2.51 -18.25 -23.49
N PHE A 112 2.79 -19.48 -23.09
CA PHE A 112 1.73 -20.47 -22.77
C PHE A 112 0.78 -19.95 -21.67
N LYS A 113 1.33 -19.24 -20.67
CA LYS A 113 0.52 -18.69 -19.59
C LYS A 113 -0.48 -17.64 -20.07
N LEU A 114 -0.07 -16.71 -20.94
CA LEU A 114 -0.97 -15.70 -21.48
C LEU A 114 -2.10 -16.32 -22.28
N ARG A 115 -1.77 -17.31 -23.13
CA ARG A 115 -2.79 -18.05 -23.90
C ARG A 115 -3.81 -18.74 -22.99
N ASN A 116 -3.35 -19.43 -21.96
CA ASN A 116 -4.23 -20.13 -21.03
C ASN A 116 -5.15 -19.20 -20.21
N GLU A 117 -4.65 -18.01 -19.86
CA GLU A 117 -5.41 -17.00 -19.14
C GLU A 117 -6.25 -16.09 -20.07
N GLY A 118 -6.19 -16.31 -21.38
CA GLY A 118 -6.91 -15.49 -22.37
C GLY A 118 -6.41 -14.02 -22.42
N VAL A 119 -5.15 -13.80 -22.05
CA VAL A 119 -4.53 -12.47 -22.04
C VAL A 119 -3.89 -12.21 -23.41
N PRO A 120 -4.25 -11.13 -24.13
CA PRO A 120 -3.70 -10.83 -25.45
C PRO A 120 -2.23 -10.36 -25.36
N ASP A 121 -1.51 -10.48 -26.47
CA ASP A 121 -0.10 -10.03 -26.59
C ASP A 121 0.05 -8.50 -26.52
N SER A 122 -1.04 -7.75 -26.68
CA SER A 122 -1.06 -6.31 -26.45
C SER A 122 -2.44 -5.81 -26.05
N PHE A 123 -2.44 -4.79 -25.20
CA PHE A 123 -3.69 -4.13 -24.79
C PHE A 123 -3.43 -2.66 -24.43
N GLU A 124 -4.48 -1.87 -24.43
CA GLU A 124 -4.46 -0.49 -23.93
C GLU A 124 -4.77 -0.48 -22.44
N PHE A 125 -3.90 0.13 -21.64
CA PHE A 125 -4.11 0.29 -20.20
C PHE A 125 -4.71 1.67 -19.91
N LYS A 126 -5.98 1.71 -19.53
CA LYS A 126 -6.74 2.93 -19.14
C LYS A 126 -6.89 3.06 -17.64
N GLY A 127 -6.59 2.00 -16.90
CA GLY A 127 -6.64 1.97 -15.45
C GLY A 127 -5.59 2.85 -14.78
N SER A 128 -5.58 2.82 -13.48
CA SER A 128 -4.65 3.56 -12.62
C SER A 128 -3.87 2.60 -11.72
N ALA A 129 -2.69 3.03 -11.28
CA ALA A 129 -1.83 2.23 -10.41
C ALA A 129 -1.42 2.99 -9.14
N ILE A 130 -1.40 2.29 -8.00
CA ILE A 130 -0.89 2.80 -6.74
C ILE A 130 0.21 1.86 -6.27
N PHE A 131 1.38 2.43 -5.97
CA PHE A 131 2.51 1.69 -5.42
C PHE A 131 2.72 2.12 -3.98
N ILE A 132 2.73 1.16 -3.06
CA ILE A 132 3.05 1.37 -1.65
C ILE A 132 4.35 0.64 -1.37
N THR A 133 5.38 1.37 -0.95
CA THR A 133 6.72 0.81 -0.75
C THR A 133 7.42 1.40 0.46
N ASN A 134 8.38 0.65 0.99
CA ASN A 134 9.32 1.12 2.00
C ASN A 134 10.67 1.53 1.36
N ILE A 135 10.85 1.29 0.05
CA ILE A 135 12.08 1.62 -0.67
C ILE A 135 12.16 3.13 -0.88
N LYS A 136 13.31 3.70 -0.53
CA LYS A 136 13.71 5.04 -0.97
C LYS A 136 14.54 4.86 -2.24
N PHE A 137 14.06 5.36 -3.35
CA PHE A 137 14.70 5.18 -4.66
C PHE A 137 16.10 5.76 -4.72
N ASP A 138 16.36 6.87 -4.02
CA ASP A 138 17.68 7.49 -3.90
C ASP A 138 18.74 6.55 -3.28
N ASN A 139 18.31 5.58 -2.46
CA ASN A 139 19.21 4.65 -1.78
C ASN A 139 19.57 3.42 -2.62
N VAL A 140 19.06 3.30 -3.84
CA VAL A 140 19.35 2.16 -4.73
C VAL A 140 20.77 2.28 -5.28
N LYS A 141 21.62 1.29 -4.99
CA LYS A 141 23.05 1.30 -5.34
C LYS A 141 23.33 1.16 -6.84
N SER A 142 22.55 0.33 -7.54
CA SER A 142 22.71 0.12 -8.99
C SER A 142 22.29 1.37 -9.77
N LYS A 143 23.23 2.00 -10.48
CA LYS A 143 22.95 3.17 -11.33
C LYS A 143 21.87 2.85 -12.36
N LYS A 144 22.01 1.72 -13.09
CA LYS A 144 21.03 1.30 -14.10
C LYS A 144 19.62 1.18 -13.50
N MET A 145 19.50 0.58 -12.33
CA MET A 145 18.21 0.42 -11.66
C MET A 145 17.64 1.76 -11.21
N ARG A 146 18.49 2.65 -10.71
CA ARG A 146 18.11 4.01 -10.32
C ARG A 146 17.55 4.79 -11.51
N ASP A 147 18.22 4.77 -12.66
CA ASP A 147 17.76 5.44 -13.88
C ASP A 147 16.35 4.93 -14.31
N HIS A 148 16.09 3.63 -14.14
CA HIS A 148 14.76 3.06 -14.39
C HIS A 148 13.70 3.52 -13.37
N LEU A 149 14.06 3.60 -12.09
CA LEU A 149 13.16 4.05 -11.04
C LEU A 149 12.84 5.54 -11.16
N GLU A 150 13.83 6.36 -11.47
CA GLU A 150 13.64 7.79 -11.78
C GLU A 150 12.70 7.99 -12.97
N ALA A 151 12.85 7.17 -14.01
CA ALA A 151 11.94 7.20 -15.15
C ALA A 151 10.51 6.75 -14.80
N LEU A 152 10.33 5.87 -13.81
CA LEU A 152 9.02 5.51 -13.31
C LEU A 152 8.44 6.62 -12.43
N GLU A 153 9.24 7.16 -11.51
CA GLU A 153 8.87 8.24 -10.61
C GLU A 153 8.38 9.47 -11.38
N SER A 154 9.07 9.83 -12.47
CA SER A 154 8.66 10.94 -13.34
C SER A 154 7.25 10.78 -13.97
N ARG A 155 6.69 9.57 -13.96
CA ARG A 155 5.35 9.24 -14.46
C ARG A 155 4.30 9.15 -13.38
N CYS A 156 4.72 9.18 -12.11
CA CYS A 156 3.87 9.00 -10.94
C CYS A 156 3.86 10.27 -10.08
N HIS A 157 2.80 10.49 -9.34
CA HIS A 157 2.85 11.42 -8.22
C HIS A 157 3.52 10.73 -7.04
N TYR A 158 4.63 11.29 -6.56
CA TYR A 158 5.39 10.74 -5.44
C TYR A 158 4.96 11.38 -4.13
N ILE A 159 4.57 10.55 -3.17
CA ILE A 159 4.17 10.97 -1.83
C ILE A 159 5.13 10.33 -0.84
N ASP A 160 5.96 11.16 -0.23
CA ASP A 160 6.84 10.72 0.87
C ASP A 160 6.13 10.92 2.21
N LEU A 161 5.91 9.83 2.92
CA LEU A 161 5.38 9.80 4.28
C LEU A 161 6.50 9.52 5.30
N THR A 162 7.71 10.01 5.04
CA THR A 162 8.79 9.93 6.01
C THR A 162 8.41 10.75 7.26
N ILE A 163 8.44 10.09 8.39
CA ILE A 163 8.15 10.67 9.70
C ILE A 163 9.39 10.43 10.57
N ASP A 164 10.10 11.48 10.91
CA ASP A 164 11.40 11.38 11.56
C ASP A 164 11.32 11.51 13.08
N THR A 165 10.40 12.32 13.61
CA THR A 165 10.32 12.59 15.03
C THR A 165 9.31 11.70 15.78
N GLU A 166 9.57 11.41 17.06
CA GLU A 166 8.63 10.71 17.94
C GLU A 166 7.28 11.45 18.04
N ARG A 167 7.32 12.78 18.04
CA ARG A 167 6.13 13.62 18.09
C ARG A 167 5.25 13.41 16.86
N GLU A 168 5.83 13.43 15.67
CA GLU A 168 5.10 13.20 14.41
C GLU A 168 4.54 11.79 14.35
N LYS A 169 5.32 10.78 14.79
CA LYS A 169 4.84 9.40 14.88
C LYS A 169 3.63 9.29 15.79
N MET A 170 3.66 9.93 16.98
CA MET A 170 2.51 9.93 17.90
C MET A 170 1.31 10.66 17.32
N LEU A 171 1.50 11.82 16.69
CA LEU A 171 0.41 12.53 16.01
C LEU A 171 -0.23 11.66 14.93
N ARG A 172 0.59 10.95 14.17
CA ARG A 172 0.11 10.02 13.14
C ARG A 172 -0.65 8.83 13.73
N ILE A 173 -0.15 8.24 14.82
CA ILE A 173 -0.84 7.18 15.56
C ILE A 173 -2.21 7.67 16.03
N LYS A 174 -2.28 8.79 16.74
CA LYS A 174 -3.54 9.37 17.22
C LYS A 174 -4.53 9.64 16.09
N GLN A 175 -4.06 10.18 14.96
CA GLN A 175 -4.90 10.43 13.80
C GLN A 175 -5.50 9.13 13.23
N ILE A 176 -4.66 8.14 12.96
CA ILE A 176 -5.10 6.88 12.31
C ILE A 176 -6.00 6.06 13.22
N THR A 177 -5.73 6.06 14.54
CA THR A 177 -6.61 5.40 15.52
C THR A 177 -7.97 6.09 15.55
N LYS A 178 -8.00 7.42 15.64
CA LYS A 178 -9.25 8.21 15.57
C LYS A 178 -9.99 8.00 14.25
N ASP A 179 -9.28 7.71 13.17
CA ASP A 179 -9.85 7.38 11.86
C ASP A 179 -10.46 5.97 11.79
N GLY A 180 -10.47 5.21 12.92
CA GLY A 180 -11.15 3.94 13.07
C GLY A 180 -10.28 2.71 12.83
N MET A 181 -8.96 2.80 12.94
CA MET A 181 -8.06 1.65 12.74
C MET A 181 -8.35 0.50 13.71
N LEU A 182 -8.81 0.79 14.92
CA LEU A 182 -9.08 -0.22 15.95
C LEU A 182 -10.54 -0.72 15.96
N HIS A 183 -11.44 -0.13 15.19
CA HIS A 183 -12.87 -0.52 15.22
C HIS A 183 -13.11 -2.00 14.90
N GLU A 184 -12.27 -2.64 14.09
CA GLU A 184 -12.39 -4.06 13.77
C GLU A 184 -12.15 -4.97 14.99
N TYR A 185 -11.44 -4.46 16.01
CA TYR A 185 -11.19 -5.19 17.25
C TYR A 185 -12.41 -5.24 18.17
N GLN A 186 -13.35 -4.29 18.05
CA GLN A 186 -14.56 -4.15 18.86
C GLN A 186 -14.26 -4.03 20.36
N LEU A 187 -13.24 -3.25 20.71
CA LEU A 187 -12.77 -3.08 22.09
C LEU A 187 -13.59 -2.06 22.89
N GLY A 188 -14.33 -1.18 22.21
CA GLY A 188 -14.97 -0.01 22.80
C GLY A 188 -14.03 1.20 22.90
N ASP A 189 -14.62 2.40 22.82
CA ASP A 189 -13.89 3.66 22.67
C ASP A 189 -12.87 3.90 23.79
N GLN A 190 -13.25 3.58 25.06
CA GLN A 190 -12.37 3.77 26.21
C GLN A 190 -11.08 2.92 26.10
N VAL A 191 -11.21 1.65 25.76
CA VAL A 191 -10.03 0.76 25.61
C VAL A 191 -9.16 1.18 24.44
N GLU A 192 -9.75 1.67 23.36
CA GLU A 192 -8.99 2.22 22.23
C GLU A 192 -8.17 3.46 22.64
N GLU A 193 -8.76 4.35 23.47
CA GLU A 193 -8.06 5.50 24.05
C GLU A 193 -6.96 5.06 25.00
N ASP A 194 -7.22 4.12 25.90
CA ASP A 194 -6.25 3.59 26.86
C ASP A 194 -5.03 2.99 26.16
N ILE A 195 -5.23 2.28 25.04
CA ILE A 195 -4.14 1.75 24.21
C ILE A 195 -3.26 2.87 23.64
N VAL A 196 -3.87 3.94 23.12
CA VAL A 196 -3.13 5.07 22.55
C VAL A 196 -2.35 5.81 23.64
N ASP A 197 -2.95 6.01 24.80
CA ASP A 197 -2.32 6.65 25.95
C ASP A 197 -1.16 5.81 26.50
N TYR A 198 -1.34 4.49 26.59
CA TYR A 198 -0.27 3.56 26.96
C TYR A 198 0.93 3.68 26.01
N VAL A 199 0.69 3.77 24.70
CA VAL A 199 1.75 3.96 23.71
C VAL A 199 2.44 5.31 23.89
N ASP A 200 1.69 6.39 24.12
CA ASP A 200 2.24 7.74 24.31
C ASP A 200 3.11 7.83 25.57
N ILE A 201 2.63 7.29 26.70
CA ILE A 201 3.37 7.25 27.97
C ILE A 201 4.67 6.46 27.83
N ASN A 202 4.62 5.32 27.13
CA ASN A 202 5.73 4.39 27.04
C ASN A 202 6.58 4.54 25.76
N LYS A 203 6.36 5.55 24.90
CA LYS A 203 6.97 5.71 23.57
C LYS A 203 8.49 5.53 23.52
N LYS A 204 9.21 5.99 24.56
CA LYS A 204 10.68 5.84 24.65
C LYS A 204 11.15 4.42 25.01
N LYS A 205 10.29 3.63 25.64
CA LYS A 205 10.58 2.26 26.07
C LYS A 205 10.15 1.22 25.03
N LEU A 206 9.30 1.58 24.08
CA LEU A 206 8.83 0.67 23.04
C LEU A 206 9.99 0.26 22.12
N ARG A 207 9.96 -0.99 21.64
CA ARG A 207 10.90 -1.48 20.60
C ARG A 207 10.73 -0.69 19.31
N GLU A 208 9.49 -0.34 18.98
CA GLU A 208 9.13 0.41 17.79
C GLU A 208 7.91 1.30 18.11
N LEU A 209 8.02 2.58 17.79
CA LEU A 209 6.89 3.51 17.84
C LEU A 209 6.22 3.55 16.47
N SER A 210 5.18 2.74 16.29
CA SER A 210 4.47 2.56 15.02
C SER A 210 3.02 2.11 15.23
N LEU A 211 2.21 2.20 14.18
CA LEU A 211 0.85 1.65 14.17
C LEU A 211 0.83 0.12 14.35
N ARG A 212 1.88 -0.59 13.92
CA ARG A 212 1.99 -2.03 14.17
C ARG A 212 2.09 -2.37 15.65
N THR A 213 2.74 -1.52 16.43
CA THR A 213 2.79 -1.68 17.90
C THR A 213 1.41 -1.47 18.52
N VAL A 214 0.66 -0.48 18.04
CA VAL A 214 -0.73 -0.25 18.49
C VAL A 214 -1.61 -1.47 18.19
N LEU A 215 -1.53 -2.04 17.00
CA LEU A 215 -2.28 -3.25 16.63
C LEU A 215 -1.90 -4.46 17.50
N LYS A 216 -0.61 -4.67 17.78
CA LYS A 216 -0.15 -5.73 18.70
C LYS A 216 -0.73 -5.57 20.10
N ILE A 217 -0.82 -4.34 20.60
CA ILE A 217 -1.42 -4.07 21.90
C ILE A 217 -2.94 -4.30 21.84
N ALA A 218 -3.61 -3.94 20.76
CA ALA A 218 -5.02 -4.22 20.56
C ALA A 218 -5.32 -5.74 20.51
N ASP A 219 -4.44 -6.55 19.87
CA ASP A 219 -4.51 -8.01 19.94
C ASP A 219 -4.50 -8.50 21.40
N LEU A 220 -3.60 -7.93 22.22
CA LEU A 220 -3.49 -8.29 23.64
C LEU A 220 -4.71 -7.84 24.44
N ALA A 221 -5.22 -6.63 24.22
CA ALA A 221 -6.41 -6.11 24.89
C ALA A 221 -7.65 -6.97 24.58
N LYS A 222 -7.77 -7.44 23.34
CA LYS A 222 -8.84 -8.35 22.94
C LYS A 222 -8.70 -9.74 23.58
N ALA A 223 -7.47 -10.28 23.63
CA ALA A 223 -7.22 -11.63 24.14
C ALA A 223 -7.17 -11.69 25.67
N PHE A 224 -6.75 -10.61 26.34
CA PHE A 224 -6.50 -10.53 27.79
C PHE A 224 -7.00 -9.22 28.37
N PRO A 225 -8.32 -8.96 28.41
CA PRO A 225 -8.88 -7.65 28.81
C PRO A 225 -8.38 -7.14 30.16
N ASP A 226 -8.27 -8.02 31.15
CA ASP A 226 -7.93 -7.65 32.54
C ASP A 226 -6.42 -7.48 32.79
N ARG A 227 -5.54 -7.83 31.84
CA ARG A 227 -4.08 -7.85 32.03
C ARG A 227 -3.27 -7.51 30.79
N TRP A 228 -3.86 -6.87 29.81
CA TRP A 228 -3.20 -6.57 28.54
C TRP A 228 -1.97 -5.66 28.70
N GLU A 229 -1.98 -4.72 29.66
CA GLU A 229 -0.84 -3.86 29.94
C GLU A 229 0.39 -4.65 30.37
N ALA A 230 0.22 -5.58 31.33
CA ALA A 230 1.31 -6.45 31.77
C ALA A 230 1.84 -7.35 30.64
N MET A 231 0.94 -7.80 29.75
CA MET A 231 1.34 -8.56 28.57
C MET A 231 2.09 -7.67 27.56
N ALA A 232 1.67 -6.42 27.40
CA ALA A 232 2.34 -5.46 26.53
C ALA A 232 3.75 -5.12 27.03
N GLU A 233 3.95 -4.94 28.34
CA GLU A 233 5.29 -4.74 28.94
C GLU A 233 6.26 -5.85 28.54
N ASN A 234 5.82 -7.10 28.54
CA ASN A 234 6.66 -8.24 28.20
C ASN A 234 6.91 -8.45 26.71
N THR A 235 6.05 -7.91 25.85
CA THR A 235 6.07 -8.22 24.40
C THR A 235 6.55 -7.07 23.54
N VAL A 236 6.14 -5.81 23.80
CA VAL A 236 6.45 -4.67 22.95
C VAL A 236 7.53 -3.74 23.49
N MET A 237 7.91 -3.88 24.78
CA MET A 237 8.98 -3.07 25.38
C MET A 237 10.37 -3.56 24.99
N ARG A 238 11.33 -2.65 24.97
CA ARG A 238 12.76 -3.00 24.92
C ARG A 238 13.15 -3.74 26.20
N ARG A 239 13.94 -4.76 26.09
CA ARG A 239 14.60 -5.32 27.28
C ARG A 239 15.63 -4.30 27.76
N ALA A 240 15.64 -4.05 29.08
CA ALA A 240 16.68 -3.25 29.71
C ALA A 240 18.05 -3.91 29.57
#